data_2da0c51e477f7bab10b4dc1e1865c72c
#
_entry.id   2da0c51e477f7bab10b4dc1e1865c72c
#
_cell.length_a   1.000
_cell.length_b   1.000
_cell.length_c   1.000
_cell.angle_alpha   90.00
_cell.angle_beta   90.00
_cell.angle_gamma   90.00
#
_symmetry.space_group_name_H-M   'P 1'
#
loop_
_entity.id
_entity.type
_entity.pdbx_description
1 polymer ?
#
loop_
_entity_poly.entity_id
_entity_poly.type
_entity_poly.pdbx_seq_one_letter_code
_entity_poly.pdbx_strand_id
1 'polypeptide(L)'
;IYKRNPDYWGEKHPLNIGQNNFDRIRIEYFGDDNAAMEAFKAGVYTFRTEGDSKRWATSYDFPSIQAGDVVKAVIPSGDIAGGQSIIFNLRREQFQDPRVRQALGLVFNFEWSNKALFYGLLARINSIWENSDMAATGVATPEEVAVLKPLVDEGLLPANILTDEVPMAPVSSEANNLDRKNLRKASALLAEAGWEVGDDGMRRKDGKTLRMEMVH
;
A
#
# COMPACT_ATOMS: atom_id res chain seq x y z
N ILE A 1 10.50 23.88 -19.84
CA ILE A 1 11.97 23.68 -19.74
C ILE A 1 12.46 24.42 -18.52
N TYR A 2 13.15 23.72 -17.63
CA TYR A 2 13.85 24.28 -16.48
C TYR A 2 15.32 24.39 -16.82
N LYS A 3 15.97 25.44 -16.35
CA LYS A 3 17.42 25.63 -16.44
C LYS A 3 18.00 25.81 -15.06
N ARG A 4 19.22 25.34 -14.83
CA ARG A 4 19.95 25.58 -13.59
C ARG A 4 20.06 27.08 -13.35
N ASN A 5 19.80 27.49 -12.14
CA ASN A 5 20.11 28.85 -11.69
C ASN A 5 21.60 28.90 -11.29
N PRO A 6 22.46 29.67 -12.03
CA PRO A 6 23.88 29.75 -11.71
C PRO A 6 24.17 30.46 -10.36
N ASP A 7 23.22 31.28 -9.89
CA ASP A 7 23.35 32.07 -8.67
C ASP A 7 22.54 31.47 -7.53
N TYR A 8 22.29 30.13 -7.54
CA TYR A 8 21.52 29.50 -6.48
C TYR A 8 22.31 29.47 -5.17
N TRP A 9 21.82 30.20 -4.16
CA TRP A 9 22.46 30.34 -2.86
C TRP A 9 22.69 29.02 -2.12
N GLY A 10 21.86 28.03 -2.36
CA GLY A 10 21.91 26.70 -1.71
C GLY A 10 22.80 25.68 -2.41
N GLU A 11 23.53 26.02 -3.49
CA GLU A 11 24.33 25.08 -4.27
C GLU A 11 25.34 24.30 -3.41
N LYS A 12 25.96 24.98 -2.47
CA LYS A 12 26.97 24.41 -1.55
C LYS A 12 26.39 23.97 -0.20
N HIS A 13 25.08 24.05 -0.03
CA HIS A 13 24.45 23.59 1.19
C HIS A 13 24.55 22.06 1.30
N PRO A 14 24.93 21.47 2.47
CA PRO A 14 25.14 20.02 2.61
C PRO A 14 23.97 19.16 2.14
N LEU A 15 22.72 19.61 2.31
CA LEU A 15 21.52 18.89 1.86
C LEU A 15 21.32 18.91 0.33
N ASN A 16 22.01 19.79 -0.40
CA ASN A 16 21.85 19.94 -1.84
C ASN A 16 23.03 19.35 -2.64
N ILE A 17 24.13 19.02 -1.95
CA ILE A 17 25.29 18.42 -2.59
C ILE A 17 24.91 17.07 -3.18
N GLY A 18 25.22 16.87 -4.47
CA GLY A 18 24.89 15.65 -5.19
C GLY A 18 23.46 15.59 -5.75
N GLN A 19 22.65 16.63 -5.53
CA GLN A 19 21.29 16.72 -6.08
C GLN A 19 21.24 17.65 -7.31
N ASN A 20 20.18 17.52 -8.10
CA ASN A 20 19.87 18.41 -9.22
C ASN A 20 21.04 18.60 -10.20
N ASN A 21 21.72 17.52 -10.58
CA ASN A 21 22.97 17.54 -11.37
C ASN A 21 22.77 17.89 -12.86
N PHE A 22 21.54 18.23 -13.28
CA PHE A 22 21.22 18.56 -14.67
C PHE A 22 21.20 20.07 -14.89
N ASP A 23 21.83 20.55 -15.96
CA ASP A 23 21.79 21.98 -16.35
C ASP A 23 20.47 22.37 -16.98
N ARG A 24 19.78 21.38 -17.58
CA ARG A 24 18.48 21.57 -18.23
C ARG A 24 17.60 20.34 -18.04
N ILE A 25 16.35 20.57 -17.63
CA ILE A 25 15.31 19.55 -17.58
C ILE A 25 14.18 19.99 -18.50
N ARG A 26 13.81 19.14 -19.47
CA ARG A 26 12.66 19.32 -20.36
C ARG A 26 11.57 18.33 -19.93
N ILE A 27 10.41 18.84 -19.61
CA ILE A 27 9.23 18.02 -19.30
C ILE A 27 8.30 18.09 -20.50
N GLU A 28 7.94 16.94 -21.02
CA GLU A 28 6.96 16.77 -22.09
C GLU A 28 5.63 16.32 -21.48
N TYR A 29 4.53 16.93 -21.92
CA TYR A 29 3.19 16.61 -21.47
C TYR A 29 2.41 15.95 -22.61
N PHE A 30 1.71 14.88 -22.28
CA PHE A 30 0.92 14.10 -23.22
C PHE A 30 -0.53 14.04 -22.74
N GLY A 31 -1.47 13.88 -23.67
CA GLY A 31 -2.89 13.80 -23.36
C GLY A 31 -3.29 12.50 -22.64
N ASP A 32 -2.51 11.43 -22.84
CA ASP A 32 -2.70 10.14 -22.18
C ASP A 32 -1.39 9.36 -22.08
N ASP A 33 -1.38 8.32 -21.26
CA ASP A 33 -0.20 7.50 -20.98
C ASP A 33 0.24 6.63 -22.18
N ASN A 34 -0.66 6.27 -23.09
CA ASN A 34 -0.28 5.48 -24.26
C ASN A 34 0.50 6.36 -25.24
N ALA A 35 0.03 7.60 -25.47
CA ALA A 35 0.77 8.57 -26.26
C ALA A 35 2.14 8.87 -25.67
N ALA A 36 2.23 8.99 -24.33
CA ALA A 36 3.50 9.15 -23.63
C ALA A 36 4.42 7.94 -23.82
N MET A 37 3.90 6.72 -23.75
CA MET A 37 4.70 5.50 -23.97
C MET A 37 5.23 5.39 -25.39
N GLU A 38 4.41 5.67 -26.40
CA GLU A 38 4.87 5.65 -27.79
C GLU A 38 5.92 6.74 -28.07
N ALA A 39 5.78 7.93 -27.48
CA ALA A 39 6.78 8.99 -27.54
C ALA A 39 8.11 8.58 -26.87
N PHE A 40 8.04 7.83 -25.76
CA PHE A 40 9.24 7.27 -25.11
C PHE A 40 9.96 6.27 -26.02
N LYS A 41 9.22 5.32 -26.61
CA LYS A 41 9.76 4.35 -27.59
C LYS A 41 10.40 5.04 -28.78
N ALA A 42 9.84 6.16 -29.21
CA ALA A 42 10.39 6.99 -30.31
C ALA A 42 11.56 7.90 -29.89
N GLY A 43 11.99 7.87 -28.62
CA GLY A 43 13.11 8.68 -28.14
C GLY A 43 12.81 10.17 -27.98
N VAL A 44 11.54 10.59 -27.93
CA VAL A 44 11.16 12.00 -27.74
C VAL A 44 11.64 12.52 -26.40
N TYR A 45 11.67 11.67 -25.37
CA TYR A 45 12.24 11.95 -24.06
C TYR A 45 13.00 10.73 -23.52
N THR A 46 13.91 10.94 -22.57
CA THR A 46 14.95 9.98 -22.20
C THR A 46 14.78 9.34 -20.83
N PHE A 47 13.85 9.82 -20.03
CA PHE A 47 13.58 9.27 -18.68
C PHE A 47 12.09 9.15 -18.45
N ARG A 48 11.66 7.98 -17.97
CA ARG A 48 10.28 7.69 -17.61
C ARG A 48 10.23 6.92 -16.30
N THR A 49 9.38 7.34 -15.39
CA THR A 49 8.94 6.52 -14.25
C THR A 49 7.68 5.76 -14.65
N GLU A 50 7.57 4.50 -14.28
CA GLU A 50 6.41 3.67 -14.59
C GLU A 50 5.69 3.23 -13.31
N GLY A 51 4.43 3.66 -13.17
CA GLY A 51 3.58 3.32 -12.04
C GLY A 51 2.55 2.22 -12.35
N ASP A 52 2.42 1.83 -13.62
CA ASP A 52 1.48 0.77 -14.04
C ASP A 52 2.20 -0.58 -14.08
N SER A 53 1.79 -1.50 -13.18
CA SER A 53 2.39 -2.83 -13.05
C SER A 53 2.28 -3.67 -14.32
N LYS A 54 1.15 -3.58 -15.04
CA LYS A 54 0.94 -4.32 -16.28
C LYS A 54 1.89 -3.79 -17.37
N ARG A 55 1.95 -2.47 -17.53
CA ARG A 55 2.85 -1.85 -18.51
C ARG A 55 4.30 -2.16 -18.19
N TRP A 56 4.71 -2.04 -16.92
CA TRP A 56 6.03 -2.45 -16.48
C TRP A 56 6.36 -3.89 -16.86
N ALA A 57 5.44 -4.81 -16.63
CA ALA A 57 5.65 -6.23 -16.91
C ALA A 57 5.66 -6.57 -18.41
N THR A 58 4.84 -5.88 -19.23
CA THR A 58 4.54 -6.36 -20.59
C THR A 58 4.92 -5.41 -21.72
N SER A 59 5.21 -4.12 -21.46
CA SER A 59 5.37 -3.13 -22.53
C SER A 59 6.81 -2.67 -22.77
N TYR A 60 7.75 -3.10 -21.92
CA TYR A 60 9.17 -2.76 -22.02
C TYR A 60 9.96 -3.88 -22.73
N ASP A 61 9.48 -4.29 -23.90
CA ASP A 61 10.14 -5.20 -24.82
C ASP A 61 10.06 -4.61 -26.24
N PHE A 62 10.93 -3.63 -26.53
CA PHE A 62 11.00 -2.94 -27.80
C PHE A 62 12.48 -2.79 -28.26
N PRO A 63 12.74 -2.49 -29.54
CA PRO A 63 14.09 -2.56 -30.11
C PRO A 63 15.17 -1.83 -29.33
N SER A 64 14.90 -0.65 -28.78
CA SER A 64 15.93 0.11 -28.03
C SER A 64 16.25 -0.53 -26.67
N ILE A 65 15.34 -1.28 -26.04
CA ILE A 65 15.64 -2.11 -24.86
C ILE A 65 16.56 -3.26 -25.26
N GLN A 66 16.24 -3.94 -26.37
CA GLN A 66 17.02 -5.09 -26.86
C GLN A 66 18.41 -4.66 -27.31
N ALA A 67 18.56 -3.46 -27.86
CA ALA A 67 19.83 -2.85 -28.23
C ALA A 67 20.68 -2.34 -27.05
N GLY A 68 20.06 -2.21 -25.87
CA GLY A 68 20.73 -1.63 -24.70
C GLY A 68 20.74 -0.09 -24.65
N ASP A 69 20.07 0.58 -25.59
CA ASP A 69 19.95 2.04 -25.61
C ASP A 69 19.01 2.55 -24.51
N VAL A 70 18.06 1.71 -24.07
CA VAL A 70 17.14 1.96 -22.97
C VAL A 70 17.34 0.90 -21.88
N VAL A 71 17.53 1.36 -20.65
CA VAL A 71 17.72 0.48 -19.48
C VAL A 71 16.46 0.50 -18.61
N LYS A 72 15.91 -0.67 -18.34
CA LYS A 72 14.82 -0.88 -17.38
C LYS A 72 15.44 -1.20 -16.02
N ALA A 73 15.20 -0.35 -15.02
CA ALA A 73 15.78 -0.51 -13.70
C ALA A 73 14.76 -0.28 -12.59
N VAL A 74 14.87 -1.06 -11.50
CA VAL A 74 14.20 -0.79 -10.23
C VAL A 74 15.20 -0.08 -9.33
N ILE A 75 14.86 1.14 -8.91
CA ILE A 75 15.72 1.96 -8.05
C ILE A 75 15.12 1.91 -6.65
N PRO A 76 15.79 1.29 -5.66
CA PRO A 76 15.31 1.29 -4.29
C PRO A 76 15.20 2.70 -3.75
N SER A 77 14.09 3.01 -3.07
CA SER A 77 13.90 4.26 -2.32
C SER A 77 14.07 3.99 -0.83
N GLY A 78 14.70 4.94 -0.12
CA GLY A 78 14.73 4.97 1.34
C GLY A 78 13.53 5.67 1.97
N ASP A 79 12.56 6.08 1.17
CA ASP A 79 11.35 6.71 1.68
C ASP A 79 10.43 5.71 2.38
N ILE A 80 9.60 6.20 3.29
CA ILE A 80 8.52 5.42 3.87
C ILE A 80 7.64 4.91 2.72
N ALA A 81 7.32 3.64 2.74
CA ALA A 81 6.55 3.03 1.68
C ALA A 81 5.15 3.64 1.59
N GLY A 82 4.85 4.26 0.46
CA GLY A 82 3.50 4.70 0.13
C GLY A 82 2.59 3.49 -0.08
N GLY A 83 1.44 3.46 0.59
CA GLY A 83 0.51 2.35 0.50
C GLY A 83 -0.88 2.75 0.05
N GLN A 84 -1.56 1.82 -0.61
CA GLN A 84 -3.00 1.89 -0.83
C GLN A 84 -3.70 1.04 0.22
N SER A 85 -4.66 1.62 0.92
CA SER A 85 -5.45 0.93 1.92
C SER A 85 -6.91 1.37 1.90
N ILE A 86 -7.78 0.47 2.31
CA ILE A 86 -9.20 0.78 2.53
C ILE A 86 -9.33 1.25 3.98
N ILE A 87 -9.61 2.54 4.15
CA ILE A 87 -9.76 3.15 5.47
C ILE A 87 -11.22 3.15 5.87
N PHE A 88 -11.53 2.50 7.00
CA PHE A 88 -12.88 2.44 7.52
C PHE A 88 -13.26 3.72 8.28
N ASN A 89 -14.42 4.28 7.97
CA ASN A 89 -14.98 5.37 8.76
C ASN A 89 -15.56 4.83 10.08
N LEU A 90 -14.79 4.90 11.16
CA LEU A 90 -15.16 4.37 12.48
C LEU A 90 -16.33 5.13 13.14
N ARG A 91 -16.79 6.25 12.58
CA ARG A 91 -18.04 6.91 13.01
C ARG A 91 -19.28 6.16 12.51
N ARG A 92 -19.15 5.27 11.54
CA ARG A 92 -20.23 4.39 11.08
C ARG A 92 -20.32 3.19 12.00
N GLU A 93 -21.51 2.94 12.53
CA GLU A 93 -21.81 1.91 13.53
C GLU A 93 -21.28 0.51 13.15
N GLN A 94 -21.47 0.11 11.88
CA GLN A 94 -21.03 -1.20 11.38
C GLN A 94 -19.50 -1.40 11.41
N PHE A 95 -18.71 -0.33 11.45
CA PHE A 95 -17.25 -0.41 11.45
C PHE A 95 -16.62 -0.17 12.83
N GLN A 96 -17.40 0.08 13.87
CA GLN A 96 -16.88 0.27 15.23
C GLN A 96 -16.35 -1.05 15.81
N ASP A 97 -17.03 -2.17 15.53
CA ASP A 97 -16.58 -3.47 15.96
C ASP A 97 -15.33 -3.92 15.15
N PRO A 98 -14.18 -4.18 15.81
CA PRO A 98 -12.97 -4.62 15.15
C PRO A 98 -13.13 -5.95 14.40
N ARG A 99 -14.02 -6.84 14.85
CA ARG A 99 -14.28 -8.13 14.18
C ARG A 99 -14.86 -7.93 12.78
N VAL A 100 -15.69 -6.90 12.58
CA VAL A 100 -16.21 -6.56 11.24
C VAL A 100 -15.07 -6.12 10.34
N ARG A 101 -14.17 -5.26 10.81
CA ARG A 101 -13.02 -4.80 10.03
C ARG A 101 -12.05 -5.95 9.69
N GLN A 102 -11.80 -6.83 10.66
CA GLN A 102 -10.99 -8.04 10.44
C GLN A 102 -11.63 -8.97 9.40
N ALA A 103 -12.94 -9.18 9.48
CA ALA A 103 -13.68 -9.98 8.51
C ALA A 103 -13.53 -9.41 7.08
N LEU A 104 -13.64 -8.10 6.93
CA LEU A 104 -13.48 -7.44 5.63
C LEU A 104 -12.05 -7.56 5.09
N GLY A 105 -11.03 -7.48 5.97
CA GLY A 105 -9.64 -7.72 5.60
C GLY A 105 -9.39 -9.16 5.11
N LEU A 106 -10.07 -10.15 5.71
CA LEU A 106 -9.98 -11.56 5.28
C LEU A 106 -10.64 -11.84 3.93
N VAL A 107 -11.60 -11.03 3.51
CA VAL A 107 -12.27 -11.17 2.20
C VAL A 107 -11.39 -10.69 1.05
N PHE A 108 -10.47 -9.76 1.31
CA PHE A 108 -9.57 -9.23 0.30
C PHE A 108 -8.36 -10.17 0.10
N ASN A 109 -8.30 -10.85 -1.04
CA ASN A 109 -7.18 -11.70 -1.40
C ASN A 109 -6.08 -10.90 -2.12
N PHE A 110 -5.17 -10.34 -1.34
CA PHE A 110 -4.04 -9.58 -1.87
C PHE A 110 -3.07 -10.48 -2.66
N GLU A 111 -2.74 -11.65 -2.17
CA GLU A 111 -1.73 -12.53 -2.75
C GLU A 111 -2.11 -12.96 -4.17
N TRP A 112 -3.37 -13.36 -4.36
CA TRP A 112 -3.88 -13.67 -5.70
C TRP A 112 -3.93 -12.41 -6.58
N SER A 113 -4.41 -11.30 -6.05
CA SER A 113 -4.50 -10.04 -6.80
C SER A 113 -3.12 -9.55 -7.22
N ASN A 114 -2.14 -9.62 -6.32
CA ASN A 114 -0.76 -9.26 -6.63
C ASN A 114 -0.20 -10.12 -7.77
N LYS A 115 -0.38 -11.42 -7.69
CA LYS A 115 0.11 -12.35 -8.72
C LYS A 115 -0.63 -12.18 -10.06
N ALA A 116 -1.97 -12.13 -10.03
CA ALA A 116 -2.80 -12.16 -11.23
C ALA A 116 -2.93 -10.79 -11.93
N LEU A 117 -2.95 -9.69 -11.18
CA LEU A 117 -3.24 -8.35 -11.68
C LEU A 117 -2.00 -7.43 -11.65
N PHE A 118 -1.15 -7.60 -10.66
CA PHE A 118 0.02 -6.72 -10.44
C PHE A 118 1.37 -7.39 -10.71
N TYR A 119 1.36 -8.60 -11.30
CA TYR A 119 2.56 -9.34 -11.74
C TYR A 119 3.58 -9.61 -10.63
N GLY A 120 3.13 -9.70 -9.37
CA GLY A 120 3.98 -9.91 -8.21
C GLY A 120 4.81 -8.68 -7.82
N LEU A 121 4.52 -7.51 -8.35
CA LEU A 121 5.32 -6.29 -8.15
C LEU A 121 5.01 -5.54 -6.86
N LEU A 122 3.94 -5.89 -6.15
CA LEU A 122 3.55 -5.23 -4.93
C LEU A 122 3.95 -6.03 -3.70
N ALA A 123 4.16 -5.34 -2.59
CA ALA A 123 4.33 -5.93 -1.27
C ALA A 123 3.19 -5.50 -0.35
N ARG A 124 2.84 -6.37 0.62
CA ARG A 124 1.89 -6.01 1.66
C ARG A 124 2.52 -4.99 2.60
N ILE A 125 1.73 -4.02 3.01
CA ILE A 125 2.11 -3.03 4.01
C ILE A 125 1.44 -3.43 5.33
N ASN A 126 2.23 -3.53 6.39
CA ASN A 126 1.77 -3.91 7.73
C ASN A 126 1.86 -2.73 8.71
N SER A 127 2.57 -1.69 8.35
CA SER A 127 2.74 -0.48 9.14
C SER A 127 2.57 0.76 8.27
N ILE A 128 2.06 1.85 8.84
CA ILE A 128 2.08 3.18 8.21
C ILE A 128 3.50 3.74 8.08
N TRP A 129 4.47 3.13 8.80
CA TRP A 129 5.89 3.47 8.79
C TRP A 129 6.72 2.42 8.06
N GLU A 130 6.09 1.60 7.21
CA GLU A 130 6.76 0.56 6.43
C GLU A 130 7.98 1.11 5.68
N ASN A 131 9.05 0.31 5.59
CA ASN A 131 10.35 0.71 5.05
C ASN A 131 11.07 1.77 5.90
N SER A 132 10.84 1.81 7.21
CA SER A 132 11.57 2.64 8.15
C SER A 132 11.79 1.95 9.49
N ASP A 133 12.72 2.46 10.29
CA ASP A 133 13.00 1.96 11.64
C ASP A 133 11.83 2.18 12.63
N MET A 134 10.82 2.92 12.22
CA MET A 134 9.61 3.15 13.00
C MET A 134 8.52 2.10 12.75
N ALA A 135 8.72 1.18 11.82
CA ALA A 135 7.78 0.10 11.55
C ALA A 135 7.83 -0.92 12.70
N ALA A 136 6.76 -0.98 13.49
CA ALA A 136 6.66 -1.92 14.60
C ALA A 136 6.51 -3.36 14.08
N THR A 137 7.20 -4.31 14.73
CA THR A 137 7.17 -5.75 14.43
C THR A 137 7.23 -6.57 15.70
N GLY A 138 6.60 -7.75 15.70
CA GLY A 138 6.63 -8.67 16.83
C GLY A 138 5.89 -8.15 18.07
N VAL A 139 6.44 -8.42 19.25
CA VAL A 139 5.96 -7.90 20.54
C VAL A 139 6.81 -6.72 20.99
N ALA A 140 6.28 -5.90 21.88
CA ALA A 140 7.00 -4.74 22.42
C ALA A 140 8.34 -5.14 23.04
N THR A 141 9.41 -4.45 22.67
CA THR A 141 10.76 -4.63 23.24
C THR A 141 10.78 -4.16 24.70
N PRO A 142 11.78 -4.55 25.52
CA PRO A 142 11.93 -4.05 26.88
C PRO A 142 11.96 -2.52 26.99
N GLU A 143 12.55 -1.85 26.02
CA GLU A 143 12.65 -0.39 25.95
C GLU A 143 11.27 0.23 25.64
N GLU A 144 10.51 -0.35 24.71
CA GLU A 144 9.14 0.05 24.40
C GLU A 144 8.21 -0.19 25.60
N VAL A 145 8.34 -1.35 26.26
CA VAL A 145 7.58 -1.66 27.49
C VAL A 145 7.86 -0.63 28.57
N ALA A 146 9.12 -0.19 28.76
CA ALA A 146 9.45 0.82 29.74
C ALA A 146 8.73 2.17 29.49
N VAL A 147 8.49 2.53 28.23
CA VAL A 147 7.75 3.73 27.84
C VAL A 147 6.24 3.55 27.88
N LEU A 148 5.75 2.39 27.45
CA LEU A 148 4.31 2.13 27.33
C LEU A 148 3.65 1.75 28.65
N LYS A 149 4.36 1.05 29.54
CA LYS A 149 3.81 0.55 30.80
C LYS A 149 3.20 1.64 31.69
N PRO A 150 3.80 2.80 31.92
CA PRO A 150 3.15 3.88 32.68
C PRO A 150 1.80 4.29 32.12
N LEU A 151 1.68 4.37 30.78
CA LEU A 151 0.42 4.72 30.11
C LEU A 151 -0.65 3.63 30.26
N VAL A 152 -0.24 2.36 30.31
CA VAL A 152 -1.13 1.24 30.62
C VAL A 152 -1.58 1.30 32.08
N ASP A 153 -0.65 1.57 33.01
CA ASP A 153 -0.97 1.66 34.45
C ASP A 153 -1.95 2.83 34.76
N GLU A 154 -1.90 3.89 33.96
CA GLU A 154 -2.85 5.01 34.02
C GLU A 154 -4.17 4.74 33.27
N GLY A 155 -4.31 3.59 32.61
CA GLY A 155 -5.50 3.22 31.84
C GLY A 155 -5.67 3.96 30.50
N LEU A 156 -4.63 4.62 30.01
CA LEU A 156 -4.62 5.32 28.73
C LEU A 156 -4.41 4.37 27.53
N LEU A 157 -3.76 3.24 27.76
CA LEU A 157 -3.53 2.19 26.78
C LEU A 157 -4.02 0.83 27.31
N PRO A 158 -4.48 -0.06 26.42
CA PRO A 158 -4.88 -1.42 26.81
C PRO A 158 -3.64 -2.25 27.19
N ALA A 159 -3.76 -3.11 28.20
CA ALA A 159 -2.63 -3.89 28.74
C ALA A 159 -1.98 -4.83 27.71
N ASN A 160 -2.75 -5.32 26.75
CA ASN A 160 -2.27 -6.24 25.72
C ASN A 160 -1.27 -5.60 24.76
N ILE A 161 -1.14 -4.28 24.69
CA ILE A 161 -0.11 -3.62 23.88
C ILE A 161 1.32 -4.02 24.31
N LEU A 162 1.49 -4.47 25.56
CA LEU A 162 2.80 -4.88 26.09
C LEU A 162 3.16 -6.33 25.73
N THR A 163 2.20 -7.14 25.32
CA THR A 163 2.36 -8.61 25.20
C THR A 163 1.90 -9.19 23.89
N ASP A 164 1.01 -8.52 23.19
CA ASP A 164 0.49 -9.01 21.91
C ASP A 164 1.47 -8.65 20.77
N GLU A 165 1.51 -9.51 19.77
CA GLU A 165 2.20 -9.20 18.53
C GLU A 165 1.48 -8.05 17.79
N VAL A 166 2.26 -7.23 17.10
CA VAL A 166 1.71 -6.20 16.20
C VAL A 166 0.76 -6.84 15.20
N PRO A 167 -0.49 -6.33 15.05
CA PRO A 167 -1.45 -6.88 14.12
C PRO A 167 -0.94 -6.84 12.68
N MET A 168 -0.82 -8.00 12.07
CA MET A 168 -0.42 -8.14 10.67
C MET A 168 -1.63 -8.34 9.78
N ALA A 169 -1.55 -7.86 8.56
CA ALA A 169 -2.59 -8.10 7.56
C ALA A 169 -2.73 -9.61 7.29
N PRO A 170 -3.96 -10.12 7.15
CA PRO A 170 -4.18 -11.54 6.93
C PRO A 170 -3.63 -11.99 5.58
N VAL A 171 -2.89 -13.10 5.58
CA VAL A 171 -2.37 -13.72 4.35
C VAL A 171 -3.44 -14.61 3.73
N SER A 172 -3.54 -14.61 2.41
CA SER A 172 -4.49 -15.39 1.62
C SER A 172 -3.75 -16.35 0.67
N SER A 173 -4.51 -17.27 0.06
CA SER A 173 -3.99 -18.19 -0.93
C SER A 173 -3.80 -17.50 -2.29
N GLU A 174 -2.66 -17.72 -2.93
CA GLU A 174 -2.40 -17.28 -4.31
C GLU A 174 -3.14 -18.12 -5.37
N ALA A 175 -3.61 -19.32 -5.00
CA ALA A 175 -4.13 -20.29 -5.97
C ALA A 175 -5.46 -19.86 -6.60
N ASN A 176 -6.29 -19.14 -5.84
CA ASN A 176 -7.63 -18.75 -6.28
C ASN A 176 -7.96 -17.35 -5.76
N ASN A 177 -8.78 -16.61 -6.49
CA ASN A 177 -9.29 -15.31 -6.05
C ASN A 177 -10.13 -15.39 -4.76
N LEU A 178 -10.72 -16.54 -4.46
CA LEU A 178 -11.47 -16.77 -3.23
C LEU A 178 -10.73 -17.75 -2.31
N ASP A 179 -10.25 -17.25 -1.17
CA ASP A 179 -9.69 -18.09 -0.12
C ASP A 179 -10.83 -18.58 0.80
N ARG A 180 -11.23 -19.84 0.61
CA ARG A 180 -12.33 -20.47 1.37
C ARG A 180 -12.07 -20.53 2.86
N LYS A 181 -10.79 -20.61 3.31
CA LYS A 181 -10.43 -20.62 4.73
C LYS A 181 -10.67 -19.24 5.33
N ASN A 182 -10.19 -18.20 4.66
CA ASN A 182 -10.38 -16.82 5.10
C ASN A 182 -11.86 -16.40 5.04
N LEU A 183 -12.59 -16.81 4.01
CA LEU A 183 -14.04 -16.55 3.92
C LEU A 183 -14.83 -17.19 5.06
N ARG A 184 -14.48 -18.42 5.51
CA ARG A 184 -15.10 -19.05 6.67
C ARG A 184 -14.79 -18.28 7.96
N LYS A 185 -13.52 -17.85 8.15
CA LYS A 185 -13.15 -17.02 9.30
C LYS A 185 -13.90 -15.69 9.31
N ALA A 186 -13.97 -15.03 8.15
CA ALA A 186 -14.71 -13.77 7.99
C ALA A 186 -16.18 -13.95 8.34
N SER A 187 -16.80 -15.06 7.86
CA SER A 187 -18.19 -15.40 8.18
C SER A 187 -18.41 -15.61 9.69
N ALA A 188 -17.51 -16.31 10.36
CA ALA A 188 -17.57 -16.52 11.82
C ALA A 188 -17.46 -15.21 12.59
N LEU A 189 -16.46 -14.36 12.26
CA LEU A 189 -16.27 -13.06 12.90
C LEU A 189 -17.49 -12.14 12.74
N LEU A 190 -18.13 -12.16 11.56
CA LEU A 190 -19.35 -11.37 11.34
C LEU A 190 -20.52 -11.90 12.17
N ALA A 191 -20.69 -13.23 12.29
CA ALA A 191 -21.71 -13.83 13.14
C ALA A 191 -21.46 -13.52 14.62
N GLU A 192 -20.23 -13.65 15.12
CA GLU A 192 -19.83 -13.26 16.48
C GLU A 192 -20.07 -11.77 16.77
N ALA A 193 -19.96 -10.91 15.75
CA ALA A 193 -20.29 -9.50 15.85
C ALA A 193 -21.81 -9.21 15.77
N GLY A 194 -22.65 -10.26 15.63
CA GLY A 194 -24.10 -10.18 15.55
C GLY A 194 -24.65 -9.93 14.14
N TRP A 195 -23.82 -10.05 13.10
CA TRP A 195 -24.26 -9.92 11.71
C TRP A 195 -24.63 -11.29 11.13
N GLU A 196 -25.89 -11.67 11.27
CA GLU A 196 -26.41 -12.96 10.81
C GLU A 196 -26.86 -12.92 9.35
N VAL A 197 -26.79 -14.08 8.68
CA VAL A 197 -27.23 -14.23 7.28
C VAL A 197 -28.75 -14.42 7.27
N GLY A 198 -29.46 -13.54 6.57
CA GLY A 198 -30.90 -13.68 6.33
C GLY A 198 -31.20 -14.62 5.17
N ASP A 199 -32.49 -14.92 4.96
CA ASP A 199 -32.99 -15.83 3.92
C ASP A 199 -32.61 -15.37 2.48
N ASP A 200 -32.40 -14.09 2.31
CA ASP A 200 -31.95 -13.47 1.05
C ASP A 200 -30.41 -13.46 0.87
N GLY A 201 -29.68 -14.09 1.80
CA GLY A 201 -28.22 -14.12 1.80
C GLY A 201 -27.55 -12.84 2.30
N MET A 202 -28.31 -11.80 2.63
CA MET A 202 -27.74 -10.54 3.15
C MET A 202 -27.53 -10.64 4.67
N ARG A 203 -26.46 -10.06 5.16
CA ARG A 203 -26.20 -10.01 6.60
C ARG A 203 -26.95 -8.86 7.25
N ARG A 204 -27.54 -9.16 8.41
CA ARG A 204 -28.33 -8.20 9.21
C ARG A 204 -27.95 -8.27 10.67
N LYS A 205 -28.04 -7.11 11.31
CA LYS A 205 -27.97 -6.94 12.76
C LYS A 205 -29.00 -5.90 13.18
N ASP A 206 -29.84 -6.21 14.16
CA ASP A 206 -30.90 -5.33 14.71
C ASP A 206 -31.78 -4.72 13.58
N GLY A 207 -32.16 -5.53 12.60
CA GLY A 207 -32.97 -5.13 11.45
C GLY A 207 -32.24 -4.33 10.36
N LYS A 208 -30.98 -3.95 10.58
CA LYS A 208 -30.16 -3.20 9.61
C LYS A 208 -29.36 -4.16 8.75
N THR A 209 -29.33 -3.94 7.44
CA THR A 209 -28.48 -4.69 6.51
C THR A 209 -27.03 -4.18 6.54
N LEU A 210 -26.06 -5.08 6.56
CA LEU A 210 -24.65 -4.73 6.43
C LEU A 210 -24.39 -4.17 5.03
N ARG A 211 -24.12 -2.88 4.97
CA ARG A 211 -23.82 -2.16 3.71
C ARG A 211 -22.52 -1.42 3.84
N MET A 212 -21.79 -1.39 2.74
CA MET A 212 -20.56 -0.61 2.59
C MET A 212 -20.70 0.32 1.39
N GLU A 213 -20.18 1.51 1.56
CA GLU A 213 -20.01 2.52 0.52
C GLU A 213 -18.51 2.80 0.40
N MET A 214 -17.97 2.70 -0.80
CA MET A 214 -16.57 3.01 -1.09
C MET A 214 -16.53 4.31 -1.87
N VAL A 215 -15.76 5.26 -1.37
CA VAL A 215 -15.48 6.53 -2.03
C VAL A 215 -14.03 6.51 -2.50
N HIS A 216 -13.77 6.86 -3.75
CA HIS A 216 -12.46 6.90 -4.39
C HIS A 216 -12.24 8.21 -5.15
#